data_beef63a58cd55e1f9df96fa12164b7b1
#
_entry.id   beef63a58cd55e1f9df96fa12164b7b1
#
_cell.length_a   1.000
_cell.length_b   1.000
_cell.length_c   1.000
_cell.angle_alpha   90.00
_cell.angle_beta   90.00
_cell.angle_gamma   90.00
#
_symmetry.space_group_name_H-M   'P 1'
#
loop_
_entity.id
_entity.type
_entity.pdbx_description
1 polymer ?
#
loop_
_entity_poly.entity_id
_entity_poly.type
_entity_poly.pdbx_seq_one_letter_code
_entity_poly.pdbx_strand_id
1 'polypeptide(L)'
;MTHAAQRRVLLVGRDLHEAERVRRLLPAQVGIAHAPTQAMRALSRTDVVLLEDRNWPSEEEEALSEMRELSAAGRLALILSRRRGDAGERTTLPVVERPYRMEEIVSAMRLALLRRLA
;
A
#
# COMPACT_ATOMS: atom_id res chain seq x y z
N MET A 1 -25.43 11.62 -13.49
CA MET A 1 -25.11 10.36 -12.81
C MET A 1 -23.65 10.37 -12.38
N THR A 2 -23.43 10.32 -11.12
CA THR A 2 -22.08 10.29 -10.59
C THR A 2 -21.61 8.85 -10.54
N HIS A 3 -20.61 8.54 -11.34
CA HIS A 3 -19.90 7.30 -11.17
C HIS A 3 -19.01 7.48 -9.93
N ALA A 4 -19.13 6.57 -8.96
CA ALA A 4 -18.14 6.50 -7.92
C ALA A 4 -16.77 6.30 -8.58
N ALA A 5 -15.88 7.25 -8.39
CA ALA A 5 -14.54 7.13 -8.91
C ALA A 5 -13.91 5.85 -8.35
N GLN A 6 -13.30 5.05 -9.22
CA GLN A 6 -12.56 3.89 -8.76
C GLN A 6 -11.46 4.33 -7.80
N ARG A 7 -11.24 3.53 -6.76
CA ARG A 7 -10.11 3.75 -5.85
C ARG A 7 -8.80 3.68 -6.62
N ARG A 8 -7.88 4.56 -6.27
CA ARG A 8 -6.54 4.57 -6.84
C ARG A 8 -5.59 3.94 -5.82
N VAL A 9 -5.08 2.78 -6.19
CA VAL A 9 -4.14 2.02 -5.36
C VAL A 9 -2.75 2.15 -5.96
N LEU A 10 -1.78 2.49 -5.14
CA LEU A 10 -0.38 2.52 -5.56
C LEU A 10 0.35 1.36 -4.90
N LEU A 11 0.82 0.44 -5.69
CA LEU A 11 1.66 -0.65 -5.23
C LEU A 11 3.12 -0.20 -5.28
N VAL A 12 3.78 -0.22 -4.13
CA VAL A 12 5.19 0.16 -4.01
C VAL A 12 5.98 -1.10 -3.70
N GLY A 13 6.70 -1.61 -4.68
CA GLY A 13 7.43 -2.84 -4.52
C GLY A 13 8.07 -3.34 -5.80
N ARG A 14 8.78 -4.45 -5.67
CA ARG A 14 9.49 -5.10 -6.77
C ARG A 14 8.96 -6.48 -7.10
N ASP A 15 7.92 -6.93 -6.41
CA ASP A 15 7.30 -8.23 -6.68
C ASP A 15 6.33 -8.09 -7.86
N LEU A 16 6.77 -8.51 -9.04
CA LEU A 16 5.97 -8.42 -10.25
C LEU A 16 4.76 -9.34 -10.23
N HIS A 17 4.84 -10.47 -9.55
CA HIS A 17 3.71 -11.39 -9.40
C HIS A 17 2.60 -10.76 -8.56
N GLU A 18 2.98 -10.06 -7.51
CA GLU A 18 2.03 -9.30 -6.70
C GLU A 18 1.34 -8.22 -7.54
N ALA A 19 2.11 -7.46 -8.31
CA ALA A 19 1.59 -6.38 -9.15
C ALA A 19 0.55 -6.90 -10.15
N GLU A 20 0.85 -7.97 -10.85
CA GLU A 20 -0.08 -8.58 -11.79
C GLU A 20 -1.35 -9.09 -11.10
N ARG A 21 -1.18 -9.73 -9.96
CA ARG A 21 -2.27 -10.30 -9.19
C ARG A 21 -3.21 -9.21 -8.69
N VAL A 22 -2.67 -8.13 -8.13
CA VAL A 22 -3.46 -7.01 -7.64
C VAL A 22 -4.25 -6.35 -8.77
N ARG A 23 -3.63 -6.16 -9.92
CA ARG A 23 -4.32 -5.61 -11.09
C ARG A 23 -5.50 -6.45 -11.54
N ARG A 24 -5.39 -7.78 -11.44
CA ARG A 24 -6.48 -8.69 -11.81
C ARG A 24 -7.57 -8.74 -10.76
N LEU A 25 -7.20 -8.71 -9.49
CA LEU A 25 -8.13 -8.95 -8.40
C LEU A 25 -8.94 -7.74 -7.99
N LEU A 26 -8.36 -6.55 -8.07
CA LEU A 26 -9.00 -5.36 -7.54
C LEU A 26 -9.78 -4.59 -8.61
N PRO A 27 -11.05 -4.23 -8.33
CA PRO A 27 -11.80 -3.29 -9.14
C PRO A 27 -11.34 -1.86 -8.85
N ALA A 28 -10.08 -1.58 -9.11
CA ALA A 28 -9.42 -0.32 -8.78
C ALA A 28 -8.41 0.03 -9.85
N GLN A 29 -8.04 1.29 -9.92
CA GLN A 29 -6.90 1.72 -10.72
C GLN A 29 -5.63 1.43 -9.92
N VAL A 30 -4.77 0.60 -10.47
CA VAL A 30 -3.53 0.19 -9.80
C VAL A 30 -2.34 0.78 -10.53
N GLY A 31 -1.64 1.68 -9.85
CA GLY A 31 -0.34 2.16 -10.27
C GLY A 31 0.77 1.38 -9.60
N ILE A 32 1.95 1.39 -10.18
CA ILE A 32 3.12 0.70 -9.64
C ILE A 32 4.28 1.66 -9.53
N ALA A 33 4.90 1.68 -8.35
CA ALA A 33 6.17 2.35 -8.11
C ALA A 33 7.18 1.30 -7.63
N HIS A 34 8.39 1.35 -8.15
CA HIS A 34 9.41 0.36 -7.81
C HIS A 34 10.19 0.70 -6.54
N ALA A 35 9.99 1.90 -6.01
CA ALA A 35 10.67 2.36 -4.81
C ALA A 35 9.84 3.44 -4.10
N PRO A 36 9.99 3.59 -2.77
CA PRO A 36 9.31 4.63 -2.01
C PRO A 36 9.52 6.06 -2.55
N THR A 37 10.73 6.41 -2.93
CA THR A 37 11.00 7.75 -3.51
C THR A 37 10.20 8.02 -4.77
N GLN A 38 10.04 7.01 -5.60
CA GLN A 38 9.22 7.11 -6.81
C GLN A 38 7.74 7.29 -6.45
N ALA A 39 7.28 6.61 -5.40
CA ALA A 39 5.90 6.68 -4.94
C ALA A 39 5.51 8.07 -4.47
N MET A 40 6.44 8.82 -3.88
CA MET A 40 6.15 10.15 -3.33
C MET A 40 5.54 11.09 -4.36
N ARG A 41 5.90 10.94 -5.61
CA ARG A 41 5.37 11.78 -6.70
C ARG A 41 3.89 11.54 -6.99
N ALA A 42 3.39 10.37 -6.62
CA ALA A 42 2.02 9.96 -6.93
C ALA A 42 1.09 9.98 -5.72
N LEU A 43 1.59 10.29 -4.52
CA LEU A 43 0.79 10.20 -3.29
C LEU A 43 -0.44 11.09 -3.30
N SER A 44 -0.35 12.28 -3.86
CA SER A 44 -1.49 13.21 -3.91
C SER A 44 -2.65 12.68 -4.76
N ARG A 45 -2.40 11.72 -5.64
CA ARG A 45 -3.39 11.11 -6.52
C ARG A 45 -3.70 9.67 -6.15
N THR A 46 -3.32 9.27 -4.94
CA THR A 46 -3.44 7.89 -4.46
C THR A 46 -4.36 7.84 -3.25
N ASP A 47 -5.27 6.88 -3.24
CA ASP A 47 -6.16 6.66 -2.11
C ASP A 47 -5.56 5.69 -1.10
N VAL A 48 -4.89 4.65 -1.58
CA VAL A 48 -4.28 3.60 -0.75
C VAL A 48 -2.91 3.26 -1.29
N VAL A 49 -1.93 3.16 -0.41
CA VAL A 49 -0.59 2.67 -0.73
C VAL A 49 -0.43 1.26 -0.16
N LEU A 50 -0.06 0.34 -1.01
CA LEU A 50 0.32 -1.02 -0.65
C LEU A 50 1.84 -1.12 -0.76
N LEU A 51 2.51 -1.09 0.39
CA LEU A 51 3.97 -1.03 0.46
C LEU A 51 4.55 -2.40 0.75
N GLU A 52 5.44 -2.88 -0.11
CA GLU A 52 6.17 -4.11 0.12
C GLU A 52 7.08 -3.95 1.33
N ASP A 53 6.90 -4.79 2.34
CA ASP A 53 7.72 -4.81 3.54
C ASP A 53 8.99 -5.61 3.25
N ARG A 54 10.06 -4.91 3.00
CA ARG A 54 11.37 -5.46 2.66
C ARG A 54 12.46 -4.53 3.15
N ASN A 55 13.71 -5.00 3.11
CA ASN A 55 14.85 -4.13 3.35
C ASN A 55 15.06 -3.23 2.14
N TRP A 56 14.64 -1.99 2.27
CA TRP A 56 14.85 -0.98 1.27
C TRP A 56 16.26 -0.38 1.44
N PRO A 57 16.93 0.02 0.34
CA PRO A 57 18.19 0.73 0.44
C PRO A 57 18.08 1.99 1.30
N SER A 58 19.18 2.42 1.89
CA SER A 58 19.20 3.60 2.76
C SER A 58 18.72 4.88 2.08
N GLU A 59 18.85 4.98 0.77
CA GLU A 59 18.35 6.11 -0.02
C GLU A 59 16.83 6.24 0.04
N GLU A 60 16.13 5.18 0.42
CA GLU A 60 14.67 5.17 0.52
C GLU A 60 14.14 5.51 1.92
N GLU A 61 15.01 5.64 2.92
CA GLU A 61 14.59 5.82 4.31
C GLU A 61 13.78 7.09 4.55
N GLU A 62 14.16 8.18 3.92
CA GLU A 62 13.45 9.44 4.06
C GLU A 62 12.02 9.35 3.53
N ALA A 63 11.84 8.73 2.37
CA ALA A 63 10.51 8.53 1.80
C ALA A 63 9.67 7.59 2.66
N LEU A 64 10.26 6.51 3.18
CA LEU A 64 9.58 5.58 4.07
C LEU A 64 9.12 6.27 5.35
N SER A 65 9.99 7.07 5.95
CA SER A 65 9.68 7.86 7.14
C SER A 65 8.52 8.81 6.90
N GLU A 66 8.53 9.51 5.78
CA GLU A 66 7.48 10.44 5.42
C GLU A 66 6.14 9.74 5.20
N MET A 67 6.14 8.57 4.55
CA MET A 67 4.92 7.75 4.39
C MET A 67 4.36 7.35 5.75
N ARG A 68 5.20 6.92 6.68
CA ARG A 68 4.78 6.54 8.03
C ARG A 68 4.20 7.72 8.80
N GLU A 69 4.81 8.88 8.69
CA GLU A 69 4.33 10.11 9.33
C GLU A 69 2.97 10.53 8.75
N LEU A 70 2.80 10.47 7.43
CA LEU A 70 1.53 10.76 6.78
C LEU A 70 0.44 9.77 7.22
N SER A 71 0.79 8.50 7.32
CA SER A 71 -0.14 7.48 7.80
C SER A 71 -0.54 7.71 9.26
N ALA A 72 0.42 8.02 10.12
CA ALA A 72 0.16 8.32 11.53
C ALA A 72 -0.71 9.56 11.71
N ALA A 73 -0.56 10.53 10.83
CA ALA A 73 -1.38 11.75 10.82
C ALA A 73 -2.77 11.56 10.20
N GLY A 74 -3.11 10.36 9.75
CA GLY A 74 -4.39 10.08 9.10
C GLY A 74 -4.50 10.66 7.68
N ARG A 75 -3.37 10.96 7.04
CA ARG A 75 -3.33 11.60 5.72
C ARG A 75 -2.99 10.63 4.59
N LEU A 76 -2.71 9.40 4.92
CA LEU A 76 -2.37 8.35 3.97
C LEU A 76 -2.91 7.02 4.45
N ALA A 77 -3.61 6.29 3.60
CA ALA A 77 -4.00 4.91 3.87
C ALA A 77 -2.85 4.00 3.44
N LEU A 78 -2.17 3.41 4.41
CA LEU A 78 -0.96 2.62 4.19
C LEU A 78 -1.17 1.19 4.66
N ILE A 79 -0.85 0.22 3.80
CA ILE A 79 -0.91 -1.21 4.08
C ILE A 79 0.48 -1.78 3.81
N LEU A 80 0.93 -2.67 4.67
CA LEU A 80 2.17 -3.42 4.44
C LEU A 80 1.87 -4.76 3.78
N SER A 81 2.66 -5.10 2.77
CA SER A 81 2.61 -6.39 2.09
C SER A 81 3.86 -7.18 2.48
N ARG A 82 3.68 -8.29 3.17
CA ARG A 82 4.75 -9.15 3.65
C ARG A 82 4.78 -10.47 2.91
N ARG A 83 5.96 -11.05 2.81
CA ARG A 83 6.11 -12.44 2.39
C ARG A 83 5.58 -13.34 3.50
N ARG A 84 4.79 -14.34 3.14
CA ARG A 84 4.25 -15.30 4.11
C ARG A 84 5.39 -16.01 4.84
N GLY A 85 5.31 -16.05 6.17
CA GLY A 85 6.33 -16.64 7.01
C GLY A 85 7.42 -15.69 7.48
N ASP A 86 7.50 -14.49 6.92
CA ASP A 86 8.46 -13.49 7.41
C ASP A 86 7.99 -12.92 8.75
N ALA A 87 8.87 -12.96 9.74
CA ALA A 87 8.65 -12.29 11.02
C ALA A 87 9.04 -10.82 10.87
N GLY A 88 8.09 -10.00 10.44
CA GLY A 88 8.30 -8.56 10.34
C GLY A 88 8.23 -7.88 11.70
N GLU A 89 8.62 -6.63 11.76
CA GLU A 89 8.47 -5.80 12.93
C GLU A 89 6.98 -5.66 13.30
N ARG A 90 6.71 -5.52 14.59
CA ARG A 90 5.37 -5.18 15.05
C ARG A 90 4.96 -3.84 14.48
N THR A 91 3.76 -3.79 13.96
CA THR A 91 3.21 -2.57 13.39
C THR A 91 1.74 -2.43 13.75
N THR A 92 1.26 -1.20 13.82
CA THR A 92 -0.16 -0.91 13.94
C THR A 92 -0.84 -0.79 12.58
N LEU A 93 -0.06 -0.84 11.50
CA LEU A 93 -0.60 -0.76 10.14
C LEU A 93 -1.27 -2.08 9.76
N PRO A 94 -2.30 -2.04 8.91
CA PRO A 94 -2.83 -3.26 8.32
C PRO A 94 -1.74 -3.98 7.53
N VAL A 95 -1.71 -5.31 7.63
CA VAL A 95 -0.71 -6.16 6.97
C VAL A 95 -1.43 -7.23 6.17
N VAL A 96 -0.98 -7.48 4.94
CA VAL A 96 -1.37 -8.63 4.15
C VAL A 96 -0.14 -9.49 3.88
N GLU A 97 -0.33 -10.81 3.85
CA GLU A 97 0.76 -11.75 3.56
C GLU A 97 0.60 -12.31 2.15
N ARG A 98 1.65 -12.20 1.36
CA ARG A 98 1.67 -12.72 -0.01
C ARG A 98 1.85 -14.24 -0.05
N PRO A 99 1.12 -14.96 -0.91
CA PRO A 99 0.02 -14.48 -1.75
C PRO A 99 -1.26 -14.31 -0.95
N TYR A 100 -1.94 -13.19 -1.12
CA TYR A 100 -3.21 -12.92 -0.44
C TYR A 100 -4.39 -13.10 -1.37
N ARG A 101 -5.56 -13.30 -0.78
CA ARG A 101 -6.83 -13.37 -1.50
C ARG A 101 -7.42 -11.97 -1.65
N MET A 102 -8.35 -11.83 -2.57
CA MET A 102 -9.05 -10.56 -2.77
C MET A 102 -9.70 -10.07 -1.48
N GLU A 103 -10.32 -10.94 -0.71
CA GLU A 103 -10.99 -10.58 0.54
C GLU A 103 -10.01 -10.02 1.56
N GLU A 104 -8.80 -10.56 1.62
CA GLU A 104 -7.77 -10.11 2.54
C GLU A 104 -7.31 -8.69 2.23
N ILE A 105 -7.03 -8.41 0.96
CA ILE A 105 -6.61 -7.06 0.55
C ILE A 105 -7.74 -6.05 0.66
N VAL A 106 -8.97 -6.43 0.32
CA VAL A 106 -10.14 -5.55 0.46
C VAL A 106 -10.38 -5.19 1.92
N SER A 107 -10.28 -6.17 2.82
CA SER A 107 -10.42 -5.93 4.27
C SER A 107 -9.33 -4.98 4.77
N ALA A 108 -8.08 -5.19 4.37
CA ALA A 108 -6.97 -4.31 4.74
C ALA A 108 -7.16 -2.89 4.21
N MET A 109 -7.66 -2.74 2.99
CA MET A 109 -7.97 -1.44 2.41
C MET A 109 -9.05 -0.70 3.21
N ARG A 110 -10.10 -1.40 3.62
CA ARG A 110 -11.16 -0.81 4.46
C ARG A 110 -10.60 -0.31 5.78
N LEU A 111 -9.78 -1.11 6.45
CA LEU A 111 -9.14 -0.70 7.71
C LEU A 111 -8.25 0.52 7.52
N ALA A 112 -7.43 0.53 6.49
CA ALA A 112 -6.52 1.64 6.21
C ALA A 112 -7.29 2.93 5.90
N LEU A 113 -8.37 2.83 5.12
CA LEU A 113 -9.20 3.98 4.77
C LEU A 113 -9.96 4.53 5.97
N LEU A 114 -10.45 3.65 6.86
CA LEU A 114 -11.12 4.08 8.10
C LEU A 114 -10.16 4.87 9.00
N ARG A 115 -8.91 4.44 9.10
CA ARG A 115 -7.88 5.14 9.88
C ARG A 115 -7.55 6.50 9.29
N ARG A 116 -7.58 6.62 7.97
CA ARG A 116 -7.35 7.90 7.28
C ARG A 116 -8.46 8.91 7.57
N LEU A 117 -9.70 8.44 7.75
CA LEU A 117 -10.86 9.27 8.01
C LEU A 117 -11.02 9.64 9.50
N ALA A 118 -10.33 8.93 10.36
CA ALA A 118 -10.42 9.13 11.80
C ALA A 118 -9.72 10.42 12.25
#